data_c0bc7d340fbfc44ff954642ac56881c5
#
_entry.id   c0bc7d340fbfc44ff954642ac56881c5
#
_cell.length_a   1.000
_cell.length_b   1.000
_cell.length_c   1.000
_cell.angle_alpha   90.00
_cell.angle_beta   90.00
_cell.angle_gamma   90.00
#
_symmetry.space_group_name_H-M   'P 1'
#
loop_
_entity.id
_entity.type
_entity.pdbx_description
1 polymer ?
#
loop_
_entity_poly.entity_id
_entity_poly.type
_entity_poly.pdbx_seq_one_letter_code
_entity_poly.pdbx_strand_id
1 'polypeptide(L)'
;MAGRIRNEDVVLVRERARIDEVVREHVSLKSAGGASLKGLCPFHDEKSPSFHVTPSKGFWYCFGCGEGGDVIGFLQKIEHLSFSEVVEKLAGKYNIQLRYDESSNRTGINTG
;
A
#
# COMPACT_ATOMS: atom_id res chain seq x y z
N MET A 1 13.15 0.70 20.30
CA MET A 1 12.21 1.26 19.37
C MET A 1 12.84 1.45 18.01
N ALA A 2 12.17 1.00 16.99
CA ALA A 2 12.70 1.10 15.65
C ALA A 2 12.68 2.55 15.19
N GLY A 3 13.65 2.92 14.43
CA GLY A 3 13.67 4.23 13.84
C GLY A 3 12.66 4.35 12.72
N ARG A 4 12.68 5.50 12.08
CA ARG A 4 11.78 5.77 10.99
C ARG A 4 12.32 5.14 9.70
N ILE A 5 11.45 4.54 8.92
CA ILE A 5 11.86 3.97 7.64
C ILE A 5 12.27 5.12 6.73
N ARG A 6 13.38 4.95 6.03
CA ARG A 6 13.88 5.99 5.15
C ARG A 6 12.90 6.26 4.02
N ASN A 7 12.73 7.54 3.71
CA ASN A 7 11.80 7.95 2.68
C ASN A 7 12.12 7.30 1.33
N GLU A 8 13.40 7.14 1.05
CA GLU A 8 13.84 6.50 -0.20
C GLU A 8 13.33 5.07 -0.29
N ASP A 9 13.32 4.37 0.83
CA ASP A 9 12.88 2.99 0.84
C ASP A 9 11.37 2.90 0.73
N VAL A 10 10.65 3.86 1.31
CA VAL A 10 9.21 3.93 1.15
C VAL A 10 8.84 4.12 -0.32
N VAL A 11 9.55 5.03 -1.00
CA VAL A 11 9.32 5.26 -2.42
C VAL A 11 9.60 4.00 -3.22
N LEU A 12 10.70 3.32 -2.89
CA LEU A 12 11.07 2.09 -3.56
C LEU A 12 9.99 1.01 -3.39
N VAL A 13 9.48 0.88 -2.17
CA VAL A 13 8.42 -0.09 -1.90
C VAL A 13 7.18 0.23 -2.76
N ARG A 14 6.79 1.50 -2.82
CA ARG A 14 5.64 1.88 -3.62
C ARG A 14 5.86 1.58 -5.11
N GLU A 15 7.07 1.81 -5.59
CA GLU A 15 7.36 1.58 -7.00
C GLU A 15 7.43 0.10 -7.34
N ARG A 16 7.93 -0.71 -6.41
CA ARG A 16 8.06 -2.13 -6.64
C ARG A 16 6.77 -2.89 -6.40
N ALA A 17 5.95 -2.41 -5.49
CA ALA A 17 4.71 -3.09 -5.15
C ALA A 17 3.73 -2.99 -6.31
N ARG A 18 3.14 -4.13 -6.66
CA ARG A 18 2.14 -4.18 -7.71
C ARG A 18 0.77 -4.02 -7.07
N ILE A 19 0.20 -2.83 -7.22
CA ILE A 19 -1.08 -2.56 -6.55
C ILE A 19 -2.17 -3.53 -6.99
N ASP A 20 -2.15 -3.94 -8.26
CA ASP A 20 -3.14 -4.89 -8.74
C ASP A 20 -2.98 -6.25 -8.05
N GLU A 21 -1.76 -6.69 -7.83
CA GLU A 21 -1.54 -7.95 -7.11
C GLU A 21 -2.00 -7.87 -5.67
N VAL A 22 -1.66 -6.76 -5.02
CA VAL A 22 -2.01 -6.59 -3.61
C VAL A 22 -3.52 -6.50 -3.44
N VAL A 23 -4.19 -5.72 -4.29
CA VAL A 23 -5.63 -5.55 -4.20
C VAL A 23 -6.35 -6.85 -4.51
N ARG A 24 -5.84 -7.64 -5.45
CA ARG A 24 -6.51 -8.90 -5.81
C ARG A 24 -6.55 -9.91 -4.67
N GLU A 25 -5.70 -9.75 -3.70
CA GLU A 25 -5.76 -10.63 -2.53
C GLU A 25 -7.00 -10.35 -1.69
N HIS A 26 -7.63 -9.20 -1.88
CA HIS A 26 -8.78 -8.78 -1.09
C HIS A 26 -10.01 -8.52 -1.93
N VAL A 27 -9.85 -8.21 -3.20
CA VAL A 27 -10.94 -7.78 -4.07
C VAL A 27 -10.81 -8.49 -5.41
N SER A 28 -11.93 -8.99 -5.92
CA SER A 28 -11.94 -9.56 -7.26
C SER A 28 -11.95 -8.42 -8.27
N LEU A 29 -10.92 -8.35 -9.09
CA LEU A 29 -10.78 -7.29 -10.07
C LEU A 29 -11.01 -7.83 -11.47
N LYS A 30 -11.63 -7.01 -12.32
CA LYS A 30 -11.85 -7.33 -13.70
C LYS A 30 -11.34 -6.17 -14.55
N SER A 31 -10.99 -6.48 -15.79
CA SER A 31 -10.53 -5.45 -16.70
C SER A 31 -11.66 -4.43 -16.95
N ALA A 32 -11.32 -3.16 -16.83
CA ALA A 32 -12.27 -2.08 -17.02
C ALA A 32 -11.99 -1.30 -18.30
N GLY A 33 -11.15 -1.88 -19.17
CA GLY A 33 -10.76 -1.18 -20.38
C GLY A 33 -9.42 -0.50 -20.18
N GLY A 34 -8.63 -0.44 -21.22
CA GLY A 34 -7.30 0.12 -21.11
C GLY A 34 -6.51 -0.60 -20.06
N ALA A 35 -5.80 0.14 -19.24
CA ALA A 35 -4.96 -0.43 -18.20
C ALA A 35 -5.62 -0.42 -16.82
N SER A 36 -6.93 -0.17 -16.77
CA SER A 36 -7.62 -0.06 -15.49
C SER A 36 -8.34 -1.35 -15.13
N LEU A 37 -8.52 -1.56 -13.83
CA LEU A 37 -9.26 -2.69 -13.29
C LEU A 37 -10.35 -2.17 -12.38
N LYS A 38 -11.41 -2.93 -12.22
CA LYS A 38 -12.50 -2.52 -11.34
C LYS A 38 -13.05 -3.70 -10.56
N GLY A 39 -13.68 -3.40 -9.44
CA GLY A 39 -14.29 -4.41 -8.59
C GLY A 39 -15.21 -3.77 -7.57
N LEU A 40 -15.72 -4.60 -6.68
CA LEU A 40 -16.54 -4.11 -5.59
C LEU A 40 -15.66 -3.55 -4.50
N CYS A 41 -16.06 -2.41 -3.96
CA CYS A 41 -15.28 -1.76 -2.91
C CYS A 41 -15.28 -2.61 -1.64
N PRO A 42 -14.11 -2.87 -1.07
CA PRO A 42 -14.04 -3.68 0.16
C PRO A 42 -14.31 -2.86 1.42
N PHE A 43 -14.45 -1.55 1.30
CA PHE A 43 -14.60 -0.68 2.45
C PHE A 43 -16.05 -0.38 2.78
N HIS A 44 -16.97 -0.74 1.91
CA HIS A 44 -18.38 -0.59 2.20
C HIS A 44 -19.16 -1.55 1.32
N ASP A 45 -20.40 -1.81 1.70
CA ASP A 45 -21.28 -2.69 0.95
C ASP A 45 -21.77 -1.99 -0.29
N GLU A 46 -21.58 -2.62 -1.43
CA GLU A 46 -22.19 -2.10 -2.65
C GLU A 46 -22.29 -3.22 -3.67
N LYS A 47 -23.16 -3.04 -4.63
CA LYS A 47 -23.43 -4.07 -5.61
C LYS A 47 -22.88 -3.75 -6.98
N SER A 48 -22.46 -2.51 -7.19
CA SER A 48 -21.90 -2.07 -8.45
C SER A 48 -20.41 -1.90 -8.33
N PRO A 49 -19.64 -2.31 -9.34
CA PRO A 49 -18.18 -2.17 -9.26
C PRO A 49 -17.79 -0.71 -9.47
N SER A 50 -17.53 -0.02 -8.37
CA SER A 50 -17.06 1.36 -8.41
C SER A 50 -15.66 1.52 -7.88
N PHE A 51 -15.03 0.44 -7.47
CA PHE A 51 -13.65 0.48 -6.99
C PHE A 51 -12.71 0.25 -8.17
N HIS A 52 -11.88 1.24 -8.45
CA HIS A 52 -11.00 1.22 -9.61
C HIS A 52 -9.55 1.18 -9.20
N VAL A 53 -8.75 0.45 -9.96
CA VAL A 53 -7.31 0.35 -9.74
C VAL A 53 -6.62 0.66 -11.04
N THR A 54 -5.61 1.52 -11.00
CA THR A 54 -4.81 1.86 -12.17
C THR A 54 -3.36 1.42 -11.91
N PRO A 55 -3.01 0.19 -12.33
CA PRO A 55 -1.68 -0.33 -12.00
C PRO A 55 -0.53 0.50 -12.57
N SER A 56 -0.70 1.07 -13.74
CA SER A 56 0.37 1.86 -14.36
C SER A 56 0.69 3.10 -13.55
N LYS A 57 -0.27 3.62 -12.80
CA LYS A 57 -0.07 4.79 -11.95
C LYS A 57 0.09 4.42 -10.48
N GLY A 58 -0.20 3.17 -10.14
CA GLY A 58 0.00 2.71 -8.78
C GLY A 58 -1.00 3.24 -7.78
N PHE A 59 -2.23 3.54 -8.21
CA PHE A 59 -3.21 4.03 -7.26
C PHE A 59 -4.59 3.39 -7.50
N TRP A 60 -5.46 3.60 -6.53
CA TRP A 60 -6.83 3.10 -6.56
C TRP A 60 -7.77 4.24 -6.19
N TYR A 61 -9.02 4.11 -6.62
CA TYR A 61 -10.04 5.09 -6.27
C TYR A 61 -11.41 4.42 -6.29
N CYS A 62 -12.22 4.71 -5.31
CA CYS A 62 -13.59 4.20 -5.26
C CYS A 62 -14.57 5.35 -5.49
N PHE A 63 -15.31 5.29 -6.58
CA PHE A 63 -16.27 6.33 -6.89
C PHE A 63 -17.49 6.28 -5.97
N GLY A 64 -17.70 5.14 -5.32
CA GLY A 64 -18.83 5.00 -4.39
C GLY A 64 -18.61 5.73 -3.08
N CYS A 65 -17.43 5.63 -2.52
CA CYS A 65 -17.16 6.25 -1.23
C CYS A 65 -16.19 7.44 -1.32
N GLY A 66 -15.64 7.72 -2.50
CA GLY A 66 -14.75 8.87 -2.65
C GLY A 66 -13.39 8.68 -2.03
N GLU A 67 -13.01 7.45 -1.72
CA GLU A 67 -11.71 7.16 -1.12
C GLU A 67 -10.73 6.78 -2.20
N GLY A 68 -9.48 7.08 -1.98
CA GLY A 68 -8.44 6.71 -2.94
C GLY A 68 -7.06 6.81 -2.29
N GLY A 69 -6.06 6.33 -3.01
CA GLY A 69 -4.70 6.40 -2.53
C GLY A 69 -3.79 5.43 -3.25
N ASP A 70 -2.66 5.14 -2.63
CA ASP A 70 -1.70 4.20 -3.21
C ASP A 70 -1.84 2.83 -2.53
N VAL A 71 -0.90 1.93 -2.85
CA VAL A 71 -0.96 0.58 -2.31
C VAL A 71 -0.81 0.59 -0.79
N ILE A 72 -0.01 1.50 -0.26
CA ILE A 72 0.18 1.58 1.18
C ILE A 72 -1.13 2.00 1.85
N GLY A 73 -1.77 3.03 1.31
CA GLY A 73 -3.05 3.48 1.86
C GLY A 73 -4.12 2.40 1.81
N PHE A 74 -4.13 1.62 0.74
CA PHE A 74 -5.09 0.53 0.61
C PHE A 74 -4.92 -0.47 1.75
N LEU A 75 -3.69 -0.91 2.00
CA LEU A 75 -3.45 -1.89 3.05
C LEU A 75 -3.70 -1.33 4.44
N GLN A 76 -3.40 -0.04 4.64
CA GLN A 76 -3.70 0.57 5.92
C GLN A 76 -5.20 0.50 6.23
N LYS A 77 -6.03 0.71 5.22
CA LYS A 77 -7.47 0.69 5.42
C LYS A 77 -8.01 -0.73 5.56
N ILE A 78 -7.56 -1.64 4.71
CA ILE A 78 -8.18 -2.95 4.68
C ILE A 78 -7.69 -3.89 5.77
N GLU A 79 -6.43 -3.73 6.17
CA GLU A 79 -5.86 -4.59 7.21
C GLU A 79 -5.67 -3.85 8.53
N HIS A 80 -6.02 -2.58 8.56
CA HIS A 80 -5.92 -1.76 9.78
C HIS A 80 -4.51 -1.75 10.35
N LEU A 81 -3.53 -1.60 9.45
CA LEU A 81 -2.14 -1.57 9.84
C LEU A 81 -1.63 -0.14 9.87
N SER A 82 -0.54 0.06 10.60
CA SER A 82 0.11 1.35 10.59
C SER A 82 0.92 1.49 9.30
N PHE A 83 1.37 2.70 9.03
CA PHE A 83 2.19 2.96 7.85
C PHE A 83 3.42 2.08 7.83
N SER A 84 4.14 2.03 8.95
CA SER A 84 5.37 1.23 9.03
C SER A 84 5.10 -0.25 8.81
N GLU A 85 4.02 -0.74 9.39
CA GLU A 85 3.68 -2.16 9.25
C GLU A 85 3.38 -2.51 7.81
N VAL A 86 2.69 -1.63 7.09
CA VAL A 86 2.39 -1.88 5.69
C VAL A 86 3.66 -1.89 4.86
N VAL A 87 4.54 -0.92 5.09
CA VAL A 87 5.79 -0.83 4.34
C VAL A 87 6.63 -2.08 4.59
N GLU A 88 6.70 -2.52 5.83
CA GLU A 88 7.48 -3.72 6.16
C GLU A 88 6.88 -4.96 5.52
N LYS A 89 5.56 -5.05 5.50
CA LYS A 89 4.89 -6.18 4.87
C LYS A 89 5.17 -6.24 3.38
N LEU A 90 5.06 -5.10 2.72
CA LEU A 90 5.32 -5.04 1.30
C LEU A 90 6.80 -5.28 0.98
N ALA A 91 7.68 -4.78 1.81
CA ALA A 91 9.11 -5.02 1.62
C ALA A 91 9.41 -6.51 1.68
N GLY A 92 8.78 -7.22 2.61
CA GLY A 92 8.97 -8.65 2.69
C GLY A 92 8.41 -9.37 1.47
N LYS A 93 7.26 -8.92 0.98
CA LYS A 93 6.63 -9.54 -0.17
C LYS A 93 7.46 -9.38 -1.44
N TYR A 94 8.12 -8.24 -1.60
CA TYR A 94 8.88 -7.93 -2.81
C TYR A 94 10.38 -7.97 -2.62
N ASN A 95 10.84 -8.52 -1.50
CA ASN A 95 12.27 -8.69 -1.22
C ASN A 95 13.02 -7.38 -1.25
N ILE A 96 12.49 -6.39 -0.60
CA ILE A 96 13.10 -5.08 -0.49
C ILE A 96 13.68 -4.95 0.91
N GLN A 97 14.96 -4.60 0.99
CA GLN A 97 15.58 -4.40 2.29
C GLN A 97 15.34 -2.98 2.74
N LEU A 98 14.72 -2.83 3.91
CA LEU A 98 14.43 -1.51 4.45
C LEU A 98 15.57 -1.04 5.33
N ARG A 99 15.84 0.25 5.26
CA ARG A 99 16.81 0.88 6.15
C ARG A 99 16.05 1.87 7.02
N TYR A 100 16.53 2.02 8.23
CA TYR A 100 15.87 2.88 9.19
C TYR A 100 16.77 4.06 9.52
N ASP A 101 16.15 5.20 9.69
CA ASP A 101 16.85 6.41 10.06
C ASP A 101 17.09 6.37 11.56
N GLU A 102 18.33 6.22 11.95
CA GLU A 102 18.68 6.11 13.35
C GLU A 102 19.04 7.42 13.99
N SER A 103 19.09 8.47 13.23
CA SER A 103 19.49 9.75 13.77
C SER A 103 18.56 10.22 14.87
N SER A 104 17.35 9.78 14.81
CA SER A 104 16.39 10.16 15.82
C SER A 104 16.60 9.40 17.10
N ASN A 105 17.45 8.44 17.06
CA ASN A 105 17.63 7.61 18.14
C ASN A 105 18.86 7.83 18.85
N ARG A 106 19.43 7.92 18.80
CA ARG A 106 20.35 7.71 19.45
C ARG A 106 20.62 7.66 20.36
N THR A 107 20.59 7.35 20.73
CA THR A 107 20.82 7.15 21.56
C THR A 107 21.14 6.50 21.94
N GLY A 108 21.41 6.10 21.73
CA GLY A 108 21.56 5.56 22.11
C GLY A 108 21.86 4.91 22.34
N ILE A 109 22.15 4.64 22.40
CA ILE A 109 22.28 4.04 22.69
C ILE A 109 22.47 3.36 22.52
N ASN A 110 22.84 2.98 22.44
CA ASN A 110 22.84 2.45 22.31
C ASN A 110 23.13 2.01 22.09
N THR A 111 23.44 1.78 21.95
CA THR A 111 23.46 1.58 21.84
C THR A 111 23.55 1.68 21.69
N GLY A 112 23.85 1.52 21.71
CA GLY A 112 23.60 1.90 21.68
C GLY A 112 23.53 2.02 21.56
#